data_f2ee2c37b54f1d08c6054f1e6fe0b772
#
_entry.id   f2ee2c37b54f1d08c6054f1e6fe0b772
#
_cell.length_a   1.000
_cell.length_b   1.000
_cell.length_c   1.000
_cell.angle_alpha   90.00
_cell.angle_beta   90.00
_cell.angle_gamma   90.00
#
_symmetry.space_group_name_H-M   'P 1'
#
loop_
_entity.id
_entity.type
_entity.pdbx_description
1 polymer ?
#
loop_
_entity_poly.entity_id
_entity_poly.type
_entity_poly.pdbx_seq_one_letter_code
_entity_poly.pdbx_strand_id
1 'polypeptide(L)'
;LYRDDLMGASVGIAPMVRKTEIPFSIDGRTIVLVDDVLYTGRTTRAALDALTDFGRPKSIQLVVLVDRGHRELPIKADYVGKNVPTSRQESVQVHLRELDGVDEVLLQGKG
;
A
#
# COMPACT_ATOMS: atom_id res chain seq x y z
N LEU A 1 10.08 3.42 5.19
CA LEU A 1 10.24 2.18 5.94
C LEU A 1 10.66 1.06 5.06
N TYR A 2 11.92 0.90 4.95
CA TYR A 2 12.44 -0.09 4.06
C TYR A 2 13.36 -1.03 4.83
N ARG A 3 12.95 -2.29 4.93
CA ARG A 3 13.74 -3.31 5.63
C ARG A 3 13.77 -4.56 4.79
N ASP A 4 14.93 -4.92 4.35
CA ASP A 4 15.11 -6.13 3.55
C ASP A 4 16.06 -7.13 4.21
N ASP A 5 16.41 -6.89 5.47
CA ASP A 5 17.46 -7.65 6.13
C ASP A 5 16.98 -9.00 6.69
N LEU A 6 15.70 -9.13 7.02
CA LEU A 6 15.21 -10.33 7.71
C LEU A 6 14.04 -10.99 7.02
N MET A 7 13.01 -10.23 6.70
CA MET A 7 11.71 -10.77 6.33
C MET A 7 11.46 -10.76 4.83
N GLY A 8 12.33 -10.17 4.07
CA GLY A 8 12.12 -9.99 2.64
C GLY A 8 12.26 -8.54 2.25
N ALA A 9 11.55 -8.14 1.24
CA ALA A 9 11.70 -6.82 0.66
C ALA A 9 10.41 -6.04 0.71
N SER A 10 10.51 -4.72 0.87
CA SER A 10 9.38 -3.81 0.86
C SER A 10 9.29 -3.10 -0.48
N VAL A 11 8.08 -2.97 -1.01
CA VAL A 11 7.83 -2.31 -2.28
C VAL A 11 6.65 -1.37 -2.11
N GLY A 12 6.82 -0.12 -2.54
CA GLY A 12 5.73 0.84 -2.57
C GLY A 12 4.75 0.52 -3.70
N ILE A 13 3.45 0.61 -3.42
CA ILE A 13 2.44 0.26 -4.40
C ILE A 13 2.43 1.24 -5.58
N ALA A 14 2.58 2.55 -5.32
CA ALA A 14 2.52 3.53 -6.39
C ALA A 14 3.57 3.28 -7.49
N PRO A 15 4.84 2.99 -7.17
CA PRO A 15 5.81 2.60 -8.19
C PRO A 15 5.40 1.35 -8.95
N MET A 16 4.83 0.35 -8.27
CA MET A 16 4.39 -0.88 -8.92
C MET A 16 3.34 -0.61 -9.99
N VAL A 17 2.34 0.19 -9.65
CA VAL A 17 1.26 0.53 -10.57
C VAL A 17 1.79 1.29 -11.78
N ARG A 18 2.85 2.05 -11.61
CA ARG A 18 3.49 2.79 -12.70
C ARG A 18 4.50 1.97 -13.49
N LYS A 19 4.60 0.68 -13.21
CA LYS A 19 5.53 -0.22 -13.88
C LYS A 19 6.98 0.17 -13.67
N THR A 20 7.30 0.64 -12.49
CA THR A 20 8.68 0.95 -12.14
C THR A 20 9.44 -0.36 -11.91
N GLU A 21 10.70 -0.38 -12.28
CA GLU A 21 11.52 -1.56 -12.08
C GLU A 21 11.71 -1.84 -10.59
N ILE A 22 11.71 -3.13 -10.25
CA ILE A 22 12.04 -3.58 -8.91
C ILE A 22 13.53 -3.91 -8.89
N PRO A 23 14.31 -3.29 -8.00
CA PRO A 23 15.77 -3.43 -8.04
C PRO A 23 16.32 -4.72 -7.47
N PHE A 24 15.49 -5.73 -7.25
CA PHE A 24 15.91 -7.02 -6.71
C PHE A 24 15.00 -8.12 -7.22
N SER A 25 15.47 -9.37 -7.10
CA SER A 25 14.63 -10.51 -7.47
C SER A 25 13.61 -10.78 -6.37
N ILE A 26 12.36 -11.00 -6.74
CA ILE A 26 11.30 -11.32 -5.79
C ILE A 26 11.08 -12.83 -5.63
N ASP A 27 11.76 -13.64 -6.43
CA ASP A 27 11.55 -15.09 -6.39
C ASP A 27 11.89 -15.65 -5.01
N GLY A 28 10.94 -16.40 -4.46
CA GLY A 28 11.13 -17.05 -3.17
C GLY A 28 11.16 -16.13 -1.97
N ARG A 29 10.94 -14.85 -2.14
CA ARG A 29 10.96 -13.88 -1.05
C ARG A 29 9.57 -13.57 -0.54
N THR A 30 9.50 -13.15 0.71
CA THR A 30 8.31 -12.51 1.24
C THR A 30 8.36 -11.04 0.86
N ILE A 31 7.35 -10.60 0.12
CA ILE A 31 7.26 -9.22 -0.34
C ILE A 31 6.26 -8.47 0.52
N VAL A 32 6.64 -7.29 0.96
CA VAL A 32 5.76 -6.42 1.73
C VAL A 32 5.37 -5.25 0.84
N LEU A 33 4.09 -5.19 0.47
CA LEU A 33 3.54 -4.05 -0.25
C LEU A 33 3.16 -2.98 0.74
N VAL A 34 3.59 -1.76 0.47
CA VAL A 34 3.37 -0.62 1.36
C VAL A 34 2.57 0.44 0.64
N ASP A 35 1.50 0.91 1.27
CA ASP A 35 0.70 2.00 0.73
C ASP A 35 0.27 2.93 1.87
N ASP A 36 -0.19 4.12 1.50
CA ASP A 36 -0.65 5.09 2.50
C ASP A 36 -2.11 4.81 2.88
N VAL A 37 -3.01 4.70 1.92
CA VAL A 37 -4.44 4.56 2.18
C VAL A 37 -5.00 3.34 1.46
N LEU A 38 -5.69 2.49 2.20
CA LEU A 38 -6.42 1.36 1.64
C LEU A 38 -7.90 1.73 1.53
N TYR A 39 -8.42 1.68 0.32
CA TYR A 39 -9.81 2.05 0.03
C TYR A 39 -10.53 0.86 -0.60
N THR A 40 -10.78 0.89 -1.89
CA THR A 40 -11.55 -0.16 -2.58
C THR A 40 -10.78 -1.47 -2.72
N GLY A 41 -9.46 -1.43 -2.68
CA GLY A 41 -8.59 -2.56 -2.94
C GLY A 41 -8.12 -2.65 -4.39
N ARG A 42 -8.61 -1.77 -5.26
CA ARG A 42 -8.28 -1.85 -6.68
C ARG A 42 -6.80 -1.55 -6.95
N THR A 43 -6.24 -0.57 -6.26
CA THR A 43 -4.83 -0.24 -6.40
C THR A 43 -3.95 -1.40 -5.92
N THR A 44 -4.33 -2.01 -4.81
CA THR A 44 -3.61 -3.19 -4.30
C THR A 44 -3.66 -4.33 -5.29
N ARG A 45 -4.82 -4.58 -5.89
CA ARG A 45 -4.95 -5.63 -6.89
C ARG A 45 -4.05 -5.38 -8.09
N ALA A 46 -4.01 -4.13 -8.56
CA ALA A 46 -3.13 -3.77 -9.67
C ALA A 46 -1.67 -4.04 -9.33
N ALA A 47 -1.26 -3.75 -8.09
CA ALA A 47 0.09 -4.03 -7.63
C ALA A 47 0.37 -5.53 -7.58
N LEU A 48 -0.59 -6.32 -7.11
CA LEU A 48 -0.44 -7.77 -7.09
C LEU A 48 -0.27 -8.34 -8.50
N ASP A 49 -1.07 -7.85 -9.44
CA ASP A 49 -0.96 -8.28 -10.83
C ASP A 49 0.40 -7.89 -11.41
N ALA A 50 0.88 -6.70 -11.11
CA ALA A 50 2.19 -6.24 -11.58
C ALA A 50 3.32 -7.11 -11.01
N LEU A 51 3.21 -7.49 -9.73
CA LEU A 51 4.24 -8.34 -9.11
C LEU A 51 4.39 -9.68 -9.81
N THR A 52 3.30 -10.26 -10.31
CA THR A 52 3.37 -11.56 -10.97
C THR A 52 4.19 -11.49 -12.26
N ASP A 53 4.37 -10.30 -12.84
CA ASP A 53 5.20 -10.11 -14.02
C ASP A 53 6.69 -10.06 -13.68
N PHE A 54 7.03 -9.90 -12.42
CA PHE A 54 8.43 -9.81 -11.98
C PHE A 54 8.98 -11.11 -11.41
N GLY A 55 8.13 -12.07 -11.11
CA GLY A 55 8.59 -13.34 -10.58
C GLY A 55 7.55 -14.01 -9.69
N ARG A 56 8.02 -14.98 -8.89
CA ARG A 56 7.18 -15.76 -8.00
C ARG A 56 7.59 -15.56 -6.55
N PRO A 57 6.99 -14.62 -5.85
CA PRO A 57 7.28 -14.46 -4.43
C PRO A 57 6.76 -15.64 -3.62
N LYS A 58 7.39 -15.87 -2.48
CA LYS A 58 6.93 -16.89 -1.54
C LYS A 58 5.59 -16.49 -0.92
N SER A 59 5.46 -15.22 -0.56
CA SER A 59 4.24 -14.66 -0.02
C SER A 59 4.26 -13.15 -0.20
N ILE A 60 3.07 -12.54 -0.10
CA ILE A 60 2.92 -11.09 -0.19
C ILE A 60 2.10 -10.64 1.00
N GLN A 61 2.59 -9.63 1.70
CA GLN A 61 1.89 -8.99 2.80
C GLN A 61 1.58 -7.54 2.43
N LEU A 62 0.51 -7.01 2.98
CA LEU A 62 0.08 -5.64 2.72
C LEU A 62 0.15 -4.84 4.01
N VAL A 63 0.83 -3.69 3.95
CA VAL A 63 0.95 -2.75 5.05
C VAL A 63 0.43 -1.41 4.58
N VAL A 64 -0.49 -0.82 5.34
CA VAL A 64 -1.03 0.49 5.03
C VAL A 64 -1.02 1.37 6.27
N LEU A 65 -0.91 2.68 6.08
CA LEU A 65 -1.01 3.63 7.18
C LEU A 65 -2.45 3.77 7.64
N VAL A 66 -3.38 3.85 6.70
CA VAL A 66 -4.79 4.10 6.99
C VAL A 66 -5.66 3.16 6.19
N ASP A 67 -6.61 2.52 6.85
CA ASP A 67 -7.67 1.77 6.19
C ASP A 67 -8.97 2.57 6.38
N ARG A 68 -9.52 3.06 5.27
CA ARG A 68 -10.72 3.91 5.33
C ARG A 68 -12.02 3.14 5.05
N GLY A 69 -11.94 1.85 4.80
CA GLY A 69 -13.09 1.04 4.46
C GLY A 69 -13.54 1.16 3.02
N HIS A 70 -14.76 0.78 2.74
CA HIS A 70 -15.39 0.81 1.41
C HIS A 70 -14.71 -0.10 0.40
N ARG A 71 -14.39 -1.31 0.84
CA ARG A 71 -13.76 -2.30 -0.02
C ARG A 71 -14.69 -2.72 -1.14
N GLU A 72 -14.16 -2.84 -2.36
CA GLU A 72 -14.88 -3.43 -3.48
C GLU A 72 -14.31 -4.81 -3.85
N LEU A 73 -13.09 -5.07 -3.43
CA LEU A 73 -12.42 -6.35 -3.63
C LEU A 73 -12.09 -6.95 -2.28
N PRO A 74 -11.98 -8.28 -2.17
CA PRO A 74 -11.68 -8.95 -0.90
C PRO A 74 -10.20 -8.81 -0.54
N ILE A 75 -9.77 -7.60 -0.31
CA ILE A 75 -8.40 -7.26 0.06
C ILE A 75 -8.38 -6.83 1.52
N LYS A 76 -7.43 -7.36 2.26
CA LYS A 76 -7.26 -7.03 3.66
C LYS A 76 -5.78 -6.76 3.92
N ALA A 77 -5.49 -5.70 4.67
CA ALA A 77 -4.12 -5.40 5.07
C ALA A 77 -3.70 -6.32 6.21
N ASP A 78 -2.46 -6.78 6.17
CA ASP A 78 -1.89 -7.55 7.27
C ASP A 78 -1.55 -6.65 8.44
N TYR A 79 -1.13 -5.42 8.15
CA TYR A 79 -0.82 -4.43 9.17
C TYR A 79 -1.43 -3.10 8.79
N VAL A 80 -2.11 -2.47 9.74
CA VAL A 80 -2.80 -1.18 9.56
C VAL A 80 -2.36 -0.24 10.65
N GLY A 81 -1.91 0.95 10.28
CA GLY A 81 -1.57 1.97 11.26
C GLY A 81 -2.81 2.46 12.00
N LYS A 82 -3.86 2.81 11.26
CA LYS A 82 -5.10 3.27 11.84
C LYS A 82 -6.28 2.98 10.93
N ASN A 83 -7.38 2.53 11.54
CA ASN A 83 -8.66 2.40 10.84
C ASN A 83 -9.43 3.70 11.01
N VAL A 84 -9.81 4.32 9.90
CA VAL A 84 -10.54 5.59 9.89
C VAL A 84 -11.82 5.40 9.12
N PRO A 85 -12.96 5.22 9.80
CA PRO A 85 -14.25 5.08 9.12
C PRO A 85 -14.56 6.36 8.35
N THR A 86 -14.96 6.20 7.10
CA THR A 86 -15.26 7.34 6.24
C THR A 86 -16.54 7.09 5.47
N SER A 87 -17.11 8.15 4.88
CA SER A 87 -18.12 8.02 3.86
C SER A 87 -17.44 7.96 2.49
N ARG A 88 -18.18 7.55 1.48
CA ARG A 88 -17.63 7.49 0.12
C ARG A 88 -17.34 8.87 -0.45
N GLN A 89 -18.01 9.90 0.07
CA GLN A 89 -17.78 11.27 -0.38
C GLN A 89 -16.60 11.94 0.31
N GLU A 90 -16.06 11.33 1.35
CA GLU A 90 -14.89 11.85 2.02
C GLU A 90 -13.63 11.34 1.36
N SER A 91 -12.58 12.13 1.45
CA SER A 91 -11.26 11.71 0.99
C SER A 91 -10.29 11.69 2.17
N VAL A 92 -9.29 10.84 2.06
CA VAL A 92 -8.23 10.75 3.07
C VAL A 92 -6.92 11.14 2.40
N GLN A 93 -6.22 12.08 3.00
CA GLN A 93 -4.93 12.54 2.51
C GLN A 93 -3.88 12.29 3.58
N VAL A 94 -2.78 11.67 3.18
CA VAL A 94 -1.65 11.40 4.06
C VAL A 94 -0.51 12.32 3.67
N HIS A 95 -0.07 13.12 4.62
CA HIS A 95 1.06 14.02 4.44
C HIS A 95 2.24 13.49 5.25
N LEU A 96 3.39 13.42 4.63
CA LEU A 96 4.61 12.96 5.27
C LEU A 96 5.60 14.12 5.35
N ARG A 97 6.28 14.23 6.48
CA ARG A 97 7.19 15.35 6.71
C ARG A 97 8.22 15.53 5.62
N GLU A 98 8.77 14.45 5.10
CA GLU A 98 9.80 14.51 4.08
C GLU A 98 9.31 15.12 2.77
N LEU A 99 8.02 15.00 2.48
CA LEU A 99 7.44 15.49 1.23
C LEU A 99 6.61 16.74 1.41
N ASP A 100 5.88 16.84 2.52
CA ASP A 100 4.86 17.86 2.72
C ASP A 100 5.17 18.80 3.89
N GLY A 101 6.27 18.55 4.60
CA GLY A 101 6.67 19.37 5.73
C GLY A 101 6.01 19.01 7.05
N VAL A 102 4.97 18.20 7.03
CA VAL A 102 4.27 17.75 8.24
C VAL A 102 3.87 16.29 8.09
N ASP A 103 3.75 15.61 9.23
CA ASP A 103 3.23 14.25 9.27
C ASP A 103 1.78 14.32 9.74
N GLU A 104 0.83 14.07 8.84
CA GLU A 104 -0.57 14.13 9.21
C GLU A 104 -1.44 13.31 8.26
N VAL A 105 -2.62 12.98 8.75
CA VAL A 105 -3.66 12.34 7.95
C VAL A 105 -4.88 13.25 7.99
N LEU A 106 -5.34 13.68 6.82
CA LEU A 106 -6.47 14.56 6.69
C LEU A 106 -7.68 13.82 6.17
N LEU A 107 -8.83 14.07 6.77
CA LEU A 107 -10.11 13.58 6.30
C LEU A 107 -10.88 14.78 5.77
N GLN A 108 -11.24 14.75 4.49
CA GLN A 108 -11.94 15.86 3.86
C GLN A 108 -13.30 15.41 3.36
N GLY A 109 -14.33 16.12 3.77
CA GLY A 109 -15.66 15.94 3.24
C GLY A 109 -15.77 16.60 1.88
N LYS A 110 -16.63 16.05 1.05
CA LYS A 110 -16.95 16.62 -0.24
C LYS A 110 -18.09 17.61 0.00
N GLY A 111 -17.71 18.79 0.27
CA GLY A 111 -18.64 19.80 0.71
C GLY A 111 -19.41 20.49 -0.35
#